data_243c632313c0a089bf6a1a4481ab297f
#
_entry.id   243c632313c0a089bf6a1a4481ab297f
#
_cell.length_a   1.000
_cell.length_b   1.000
_cell.length_c   1.000
_cell.angle_alpha   90.00
_cell.angle_beta   90.00
_cell.angle_gamma   90.00
#
_symmetry.space_group_name_H-M   'P 1'
#
loop_
_entity.id
_entity.type
_entity.pdbx_description
1 polymer ?
#
loop_
_entity_poly.entity_id
_entity_poly.type
_entity_poly.pdbx_seq_one_letter_code
_entity_poly.pdbx_strand_id
1 'polypeptide(L)'
;MGRKTLDKERDLDPNVRSEYLSRLLPFFIEKGMSVHSMDDIVQYLEISKATFYRHFRSRDELFELFIEHIVEQILSSRYFLHDQNLRYEERLLTTFGAILQQINGIGFLLLADLRTNLPHLWQKVRETYAIWEKELYQFFVEGIERGFVHDVNPAILAHMVVVFSRELMRPEYLQSLDMTLAEAFGEMFKIQVRSIVRNPDFSPEALEERMSSMLPEIKAHLLKE
;
A
#
# COMPACT_ATOMS: atom_id res chain seq x y z
N MET A 1 -2.26 30.14 41.07
CA MET A 1 -1.94 30.40 39.64
C MET A 1 -2.39 29.18 38.85
N GLY A 2 -3.52 29.31 38.15
CA GLY A 2 -4.15 28.19 37.43
C GLY A 2 -3.36 27.83 36.16
N ARG A 3 -3.10 26.54 36.00
CA ARG A 3 -2.66 25.95 34.75
C ARG A 3 -3.78 26.19 33.71
N LYS A 4 -3.54 27.08 32.73
CA LYS A 4 -4.40 27.21 31.54
C LYS A 4 -4.37 25.88 30.82
N THR A 5 -5.53 25.25 30.72
CA THR A 5 -5.81 24.12 29.81
C THR A 5 -5.40 24.48 28.38
N LEU A 6 -4.43 23.74 27.86
CA LEU A 6 -3.98 23.80 26.46
C LEU A 6 -4.92 22.96 25.57
N ASP A 7 -6.21 23.28 25.59
CA ASP A 7 -7.20 22.84 24.61
C ASP A 7 -7.53 24.01 23.66
N LYS A 8 -6.51 24.53 22.99
CA LYS A 8 -6.73 25.17 21.70
C LYS A 8 -6.72 24.03 20.69
N GLU A 9 -7.85 23.81 20.00
CA GLU A 9 -7.93 23.05 18.77
C GLU A 9 -6.70 23.35 17.95
N ARG A 10 -5.85 22.33 17.80
CA ARG A 10 -4.63 22.46 17.00
C ARG A 10 -5.09 22.53 15.56
N ASP A 11 -4.99 23.70 14.98
CA ASP A 11 -5.10 23.91 13.55
C ASP A 11 -3.89 23.22 12.89
N LEU A 12 -3.98 21.89 12.81
CA LEU A 12 -2.93 21.04 12.26
C LEU A 12 -3.21 20.94 10.77
N ASP A 13 -2.38 21.61 9.98
CA ASP A 13 -2.43 21.41 8.53
C ASP A 13 -2.21 19.91 8.23
N PRO A 14 -3.22 19.19 7.70
CA PRO A 14 -3.12 17.77 7.41
C PRO A 14 -1.98 17.47 6.41
N ASN A 15 -1.67 18.42 5.52
CA ASN A 15 -0.61 18.26 4.52
C ASN A 15 0.77 18.17 5.16
N VAL A 16 1.05 19.00 6.19
CA VAL A 16 2.32 18.96 6.92
C VAL A 16 2.50 17.63 7.65
N ARG A 17 1.42 17.09 8.24
CA ARG A 17 1.48 15.79 8.89
C ARG A 17 1.75 14.67 7.89
N SER A 18 1.05 14.66 6.76
CA SER A 18 1.25 13.70 5.68
C SER A 18 2.68 13.75 5.12
N GLU A 19 3.24 14.96 4.96
CA GLU A 19 4.64 15.14 4.54
C GLU A 19 5.62 14.48 5.53
N TYR A 20 5.44 14.68 6.84
CA TYR A 20 6.29 14.03 7.84
C TYR A 20 6.17 12.51 7.79
N LEU A 21 4.95 11.98 7.63
CA LEU A 21 4.73 10.53 7.53
C LEU A 21 5.43 9.95 6.28
N SER A 22 5.29 10.60 5.13
CA SER A 22 5.96 10.17 3.89
C SER A 22 7.49 10.21 4.00
N ARG A 23 8.06 11.22 4.65
CA ARG A 23 9.51 11.33 4.89
C ARG A 23 10.05 10.23 5.81
N LEU A 24 9.22 9.68 6.70
CA LEU A 24 9.64 8.61 7.63
C LEU A 24 9.70 7.22 6.98
N LEU A 25 9.12 7.02 5.80
CA LEU A 25 9.11 5.70 5.16
C LEU A 25 10.52 5.13 4.96
N PRO A 26 11.49 5.82 4.30
CA PRO A 26 12.84 5.29 4.15
C PRO A 26 13.55 5.06 5.49
N PHE A 27 13.28 5.87 6.51
CA PHE A 27 13.85 5.71 7.84
C PHE A 27 13.39 4.43 8.55
N PHE A 28 12.11 4.11 8.43
CA PHE A 28 11.54 2.90 9.03
C PHE A 28 11.84 1.62 8.24
N ILE A 29 12.07 1.75 6.94
CA ILE A 29 12.48 0.61 6.09
C ILE A 29 13.83 0.05 6.51
N GLU A 30 14.76 0.90 6.90
CA GLU A 30 16.14 0.52 7.19
C GLU A 30 16.26 -0.44 8.40
N LYS A 31 15.47 -0.22 9.46
CA LYS A 31 15.62 -0.96 10.73
C LYS A 31 14.30 -1.39 11.38
N GLY A 32 13.17 -1.08 10.77
CA GLY A 32 11.84 -1.18 11.40
C GLY A 32 11.48 0.08 12.19
N MET A 33 10.27 0.10 12.76
CA MET A 33 9.73 1.25 13.49
C MET A 33 10.05 1.19 14.99
N SER A 34 9.93 0.00 15.59
CA SER A 34 9.95 -0.20 17.05
C SER A 34 11.29 0.16 17.69
N VAL A 35 12.40 0.04 16.94
CA VAL A 35 13.75 0.32 17.42
C VAL A 35 14.05 1.81 17.60
N HIS A 36 13.28 2.70 16.94
CA HIS A 36 13.54 4.13 16.96
C HIS A 36 12.92 4.82 18.18
N SER A 37 13.75 5.56 18.88
CA SER A 37 13.30 6.46 19.96
C SER A 37 12.65 7.74 19.37
N MET A 38 11.98 8.49 20.24
CA MET A 38 11.49 9.83 19.86
C MET A 38 12.63 10.75 19.40
N ASP A 39 13.79 10.65 20.02
CA ASP A 39 14.93 11.51 19.69
C ASP A 39 15.49 11.18 18.30
N ASP A 40 15.53 9.90 17.93
CA ASP A 40 15.94 9.49 16.60
C ASP A 40 14.98 10.02 15.53
N ILE A 41 13.67 9.97 15.79
CA ILE A 41 12.63 10.43 14.86
C ILE A 41 12.72 11.95 14.65
N VAL A 42 12.79 12.75 15.72
CA VAL A 42 12.86 14.21 15.58
C VAL A 42 14.17 14.66 14.94
N GLN A 43 15.27 13.96 15.23
CA GLN A 43 16.55 14.20 14.58
C GLN A 43 16.49 13.90 13.09
N TYR A 44 15.91 12.76 12.70
CA TYR A 44 15.77 12.39 11.29
C TYR A 44 14.88 13.37 10.50
N LEU A 45 13.77 13.81 11.12
CA LEU A 45 12.88 14.80 10.53
C LEU A 45 13.45 16.24 10.52
N GLU A 46 14.55 16.46 11.23
CA GLU A 46 15.17 17.79 11.42
C GLU A 46 14.21 18.81 12.06
N ILE A 47 13.39 18.34 13.02
CA ILE A 47 12.43 19.18 13.74
C ILE A 47 12.71 19.21 15.24
N SER A 48 12.16 20.21 15.95
CA SER A 48 12.22 20.24 17.41
C SER A 48 11.20 19.27 18.02
N LYS A 49 11.46 18.79 19.27
CA LYS A 49 10.45 18.07 20.06
C LYS A 49 9.15 18.86 20.20
N ALA A 50 9.22 20.18 20.37
CA ALA A 50 8.04 21.03 20.44
C ALA A 50 7.24 21.03 19.15
N THR A 51 7.92 21.02 17.99
CA THR A 51 7.29 20.87 16.67
C THR A 51 6.65 19.51 16.55
N PHE A 52 7.38 18.44 16.93
CA PHE A 52 6.84 17.09 16.90
C PHE A 52 5.53 16.98 17.72
N TYR A 53 5.55 17.39 19.00
CA TYR A 53 4.37 17.32 19.87
C TYR A 53 3.23 18.26 19.48
N ARG A 54 3.45 19.15 18.53
CA ARG A 54 2.39 19.91 17.87
C ARG A 54 1.60 19.04 16.88
N HIS A 55 2.25 18.10 16.20
CA HIS A 55 1.64 17.24 15.19
C HIS A 55 1.25 15.85 15.72
N PHE A 56 2.00 15.31 16.66
CA PHE A 56 1.81 13.97 17.22
C PHE A 56 1.82 14.03 18.73
N ARG A 57 0.90 13.36 19.41
CA ARG A 57 0.80 13.34 20.88
C ARG A 57 1.85 12.44 21.51
N SER A 58 2.22 11.38 20.79
CA SER A 58 3.19 10.38 21.23
C SER A 58 3.87 9.71 20.03
N ARG A 59 4.90 8.92 20.32
CA ARG A 59 5.53 8.03 19.32
C ARG A 59 4.53 6.97 18.82
N ASP A 60 3.73 6.43 19.68
CA ASP A 60 2.77 5.39 19.34
C ASP A 60 1.68 5.94 18.42
N GLU A 61 1.17 7.14 18.68
CA GLU A 61 0.26 7.83 17.77
C GLU A 61 0.91 8.09 16.40
N LEU A 62 2.19 8.49 16.36
CA LEU A 62 2.90 8.62 15.09
C LEU A 62 2.93 7.30 14.34
N PHE A 63 3.22 6.19 15.02
CA PHE A 63 3.27 4.86 14.40
C PHE A 63 1.91 4.43 13.86
N GLU A 64 0.84 4.69 14.62
CA GLU A 64 -0.53 4.43 14.17
C GLU A 64 -0.86 5.21 12.89
N LEU A 65 -0.63 6.52 12.91
CA LEU A 65 -0.89 7.41 11.77
C LEU A 65 -0.01 7.08 10.56
N PHE A 66 1.23 6.64 10.78
CA PHE A 66 2.12 6.20 9.71
C PHE A 66 1.57 4.96 8.98
N ILE A 67 1.11 3.96 9.72
CA ILE A 67 0.51 2.77 9.13
C ILE A 67 -0.84 3.09 8.47
N GLU A 68 -1.66 3.94 9.08
CA GLU A 68 -2.91 4.43 8.48
C GLU A 68 -2.64 5.13 7.15
N HIS A 69 -1.65 6.02 7.10
CA HIS A 69 -1.25 6.70 5.87
C HIS A 69 -0.84 5.73 4.75
N ILE A 70 -0.02 4.72 5.05
CA ILE A 70 0.36 3.69 4.06
C ILE A 70 -0.86 2.88 3.62
N VAL A 71 -1.70 2.47 4.56
CA VAL A 71 -2.92 1.71 4.27
C VAL A 71 -3.87 2.50 3.39
N GLU A 72 -4.09 3.78 3.68
CA GLU A 72 -4.93 4.67 2.88
C GLU A 72 -4.39 4.83 1.46
N GLN A 73 -3.08 5.03 1.31
CA GLN A 73 -2.45 5.10 -0.01
C GLN A 73 -2.67 3.80 -0.82
N ILE A 74 -2.46 2.63 -0.21
CA ILE A 74 -2.73 1.35 -0.86
C ILE A 74 -4.21 1.21 -1.22
N LEU A 75 -5.11 1.61 -0.34
CA LEU A 75 -6.55 1.54 -0.59
C LEU A 75 -7.03 2.55 -1.64
N SER A 76 -6.37 3.70 -1.79
CA SER A 76 -6.72 4.68 -2.82
C SER A 76 -6.57 4.11 -4.22
N SER A 77 -5.67 3.15 -4.43
CA SER A 77 -5.49 2.45 -5.69
C SER A 77 -6.76 1.75 -6.21
N ARG A 78 -7.75 1.49 -5.34
CA ARG A 78 -9.06 0.94 -5.74
C ARG A 78 -9.81 1.83 -6.73
N TYR A 79 -9.56 3.13 -6.68
CA TYR A 79 -10.15 4.07 -7.63
C TYR A 79 -10.00 3.59 -9.08
N PHE A 80 -8.84 3.09 -9.44
CA PHE A 80 -8.56 2.65 -10.80
C PHE A 80 -9.36 1.40 -11.21
N LEU A 81 -9.76 0.53 -10.28
CA LEU A 81 -10.65 -0.61 -10.60
C LEU A 81 -12.03 -0.16 -11.06
N HIS A 82 -12.46 1.02 -10.62
CA HIS A 82 -13.79 1.57 -10.90
C HIS A 82 -13.80 2.66 -11.97
N ASP A 83 -12.63 3.09 -12.47
CA ASP A 83 -12.54 4.16 -13.47
C ASP A 83 -13.05 3.69 -14.83
N GLN A 84 -14.27 4.09 -15.16
CA GLN A 84 -14.94 3.74 -16.42
C GLN A 84 -14.35 4.45 -17.65
N ASN A 85 -13.43 5.41 -17.49
CA ASN A 85 -12.70 6.03 -18.59
C ASN A 85 -11.58 5.14 -19.09
N LEU A 86 -11.15 4.16 -18.27
CA LEU A 86 -10.17 3.15 -18.63
C LEU A 86 -10.85 1.89 -19.18
N ARG A 87 -10.20 1.22 -20.13
CA ARG A 87 -10.62 -0.12 -20.55
C ARG A 87 -10.47 -1.09 -19.39
N TYR A 88 -11.21 -2.19 -19.40
CA TYR A 88 -11.21 -3.17 -18.31
C TYR A 88 -9.78 -3.62 -17.94
N GLU A 89 -8.98 -3.99 -18.94
CA GLU A 89 -7.61 -4.44 -18.72
C GLU A 89 -6.69 -3.32 -18.20
N GLU A 90 -6.92 -2.10 -18.65
CA GLU A 90 -6.16 -0.92 -18.18
C GLU A 90 -6.46 -0.60 -16.71
N ARG A 91 -7.71 -0.78 -16.26
CA ARG A 91 -8.09 -0.64 -14.85
C ARG A 91 -7.28 -1.58 -13.97
N LEU A 92 -7.17 -2.85 -14.36
CA LEU A 92 -6.38 -3.84 -13.62
C LEU A 92 -4.90 -3.46 -13.56
N LEU A 93 -4.32 -3.07 -14.71
CA LEU A 93 -2.92 -2.67 -14.82
C LEU A 93 -2.59 -1.44 -13.98
N THR A 94 -3.43 -0.40 -14.08
CA THR A 94 -3.21 0.86 -13.38
C THR A 94 -3.32 0.66 -11.87
N THR A 95 -4.31 -0.11 -11.41
CA THR A 95 -4.44 -0.48 -10.00
C THR A 95 -3.20 -1.20 -9.50
N PHE A 96 -2.74 -2.18 -10.24
CA PHE A 96 -1.56 -2.95 -9.87
C PHE A 96 -0.29 -2.09 -9.85
N GLY A 97 -0.09 -1.26 -10.87
CA GLY A 97 1.04 -0.33 -10.93
C GLY A 97 1.05 0.66 -9.77
N ALA A 98 -0.12 1.17 -9.38
CA ALA A 98 -0.26 2.04 -8.21
C ALA A 98 0.11 1.31 -6.91
N ILE A 99 -0.35 0.08 -6.71
CA ILE A 99 0.03 -0.74 -5.56
C ILE A 99 1.54 -0.99 -5.54
N LEU A 100 2.13 -1.38 -6.67
CA LEU A 100 3.58 -1.62 -6.76
C LEU A 100 4.41 -0.39 -6.38
N GLN A 101 3.98 0.80 -6.78
CA GLN A 101 4.68 2.03 -6.40
C GLN A 101 4.65 2.27 -4.89
N GLN A 102 3.54 1.96 -4.26
CA GLN A 102 3.36 2.20 -2.82
C GLN A 102 4.10 1.16 -1.96
N ILE A 103 4.15 -0.10 -2.41
CA ILE A 103 4.89 -1.14 -1.70
C ILE A 103 6.38 -1.17 -2.06
N ASN A 104 6.78 -0.45 -3.12
CA ASN A 104 8.18 -0.36 -3.52
C ASN A 104 9.00 0.28 -2.40
N GLY A 105 9.96 -0.47 -1.88
CA GLY A 105 10.75 -0.06 -0.73
C GLY A 105 10.23 -0.57 0.61
N ILE A 106 9.01 -1.12 0.73
CA ILE A 106 8.62 -1.84 1.95
C ILE A 106 9.52 -3.07 2.08
N GLY A 107 10.48 -2.97 3.01
CA GLY A 107 11.50 -3.98 3.21
C GLY A 107 11.10 -5.04 4.22
N PHE A 108 11.86 -6.13 4.18
CA PHE A 108 11.76 -7.24 5.12
C PHE A 108 11.74 -6.80 6.59
N LEU A 109 12.63 -5.86 6.97
CA LEU A 109 12.79 -5.44 8.37
C LEU A 109 11.53 -4.74 8.91
N LEU A 110 10.90 -3.87 8.10
CA LEU A 110 9.66 -3.20 8.49
C LEU A 110 8.51 -4.22 8.65
N LEU A 111 8.36 -5.17 7.72
CA LEU A 111 7.34 -6.22 7.82
C LEU A 111 7.54 -7.13 9.03
N ALA A 112 8.78 -7.53 9.29
CA ALA A 112 9.12 -8.36 10.45
C ALA A 112 8.82 -7.63 11.75
N ASP A 113 9.19 -6.36 11.84
CA ASP A 113 8.96 -5.51 13.01
C ASP A 113 7.46 -5.32 13.29
N LEU A 114 6.67 -4.99 12.27
CA LEU A 114 5.21 -4.87 12.38
C LEU A 114 4.56 -6.15 12.92
N ARG A 115 4.97 -7.30 12.40
CA ARG A 115 4.40 -8.59 12.81
C ARG A 115 4.80 -9.01 14.22
N THR A 116 6.03 -8.73 14.61
CA THR A 116 6.62 -9.24 15.86
C THR A 116 6.41 -8.26 17.02
N ASN A 117 6.69 -7.00 16.79
CA ASN A 117 6.77 -5.98 17.84
C ASN A 117 5.55 -5.05 17.88
N LEU A 118 4.82 -4.92 16.77
CA LEU A 118 3.68 -4.00 16.64
C LEU A 118 2.41 -4.72 16.11
N PRO A 119 1.95 -5.82 16.78
CA PRO A 119 0.89 -6.68 16.27
C PRO A 119 -0.46 -5.94 16.12
N HIS A 120 -0.72 -4.90 16.90
CA HIS A 120 -1.92 -4.07 16.77
C HIS A 120 -1.91 -3.25 15.46
N LEU A 121 -0.75 -2.76 15.02
CA LEU A 121 -0.59 -2.09 13.73
C LEU A 121 -0.65 -3.09 12.57
N TRP A 122 -0.06 -4.27 12.75
CA TRP A 122 -0.20 -5.35 11.77
C TRP A 122 -1.67 -5.73 11.54
N GLN A 123 -2.52 -5.67 12.58
CA GLN A 123 -3.96 -5.92 12.44
C GLN A 123 -4.62 -4.92 11.47
N LYS A 124 -4.27 -3.63 11.52
CA LYS A 124 -4.76 -2.62 10.57
C LYS A 124 -4.41 -2.99 9.11
N VAL A 125 -3.18 -3.44 8.87
CA VAL A 125 -2.78 -3.94 7.54
C VAL A 125 -3.64 -5.14 7.12
N ARG A 126 -3.91 -6.08 8.03
CA ARG A 126 -4.73 -7.26 7.74
C ARG A 126 -6.18 -6.94 7.39
N GLU A 127 -6.74 -5.90 7.95
CA GLU A 127 -8.13 -5.48 7.69
C GLU A 127 -8.33 -5.02 6.25
N THR A 128 -7.27 -4.54 5.58
CA THR A 128 -7.33 -4.15 4.17
C THR A 128 -7.62 -5.33 3.25
N TYR A 129 -7.25 -6.54 3.63
CA TYR A 129 -7.44 -7.74 2.80
C TYR A 129 -8.92 -8.02 2.51
N ALA A 130 -9.81 -7.84 3.49
CA ALA A 130 -11.23 -8.03 3.29
C ALA A 130 -11.83 -6.99 2.35
N ILE A 131 -11.31 -5.77 2.38
CA ILE A 131 -11.70 -4.69 1.47
C ILE A 131 -11.30 -5.07 0.05
N TRP A 132 -10.02 -5.45 -0.16
CA TRP A 132 -9.51 -5.84 -1.47
C TRP A 132 -10.22 -7.08 -2.03
N GLU A 133 -10.54 -8.07 -1.20
CA GLU A 133 -11.26 -9.27 -1.64
C GLU A 133 -12.63 -8.92 -2.21
N LYS A 134 -13.36 -8.03 -1.57
CA LYS A 134 -14.66 -7.54 -2.06
C LYS A 134 -14.53 -6.77 -3.38
N GLU A 135 -13.56 -5.87 -3.49
CA GLU A 135 -13.34 -5.07 -4.70
C GLU A 135 -12.93 -5.95 -5.89
N LEU A 136 -12.01 -6.88 -5.67
CA LEU A 136 -11.56 -7.83 -6.69
C LEU A 136 -12.68 -8.79 -7.11
N TYR A 137 -13.51 -9.25 -6.18
CA TYR A 137 -14.66 -10.08 -6.51
C TYR A 137 -15.59 -9.35 -7.51
N GLN A 138 -15.96 -8.12 -7.22
CA GLN A 138 -16.83 -7.33 -8.10
C GLN A 138 -16.17 -7.09 -9.47
N PHE A 139 -14.90 -6.77 -9.49
CA PHE A 139 -14.13 -6.57 -10.72
C PHE A 139 -14.09 -7.84 -11.57
N PHE A 140 -13.87 -9.02 -10.97
CA PHE A 140 -13.84 -10.28 -11.72
C PHE A 140 -15.24 -10.71 -12.20
N VAL A 141 -16.30 -10.43 -11.45
CA VAL A 141 -17.68 -10.64 -11.92
C VAL A 141 -17.92 -9.86 -13.21
N GLU A 142 -17.61 -8.55 -13.22
CA GLU A 142 -17.72 -7.72 -14.42
C GLU A 142 -16.90 -8.29 -15.58
N GLY A 143 -15.66 -8.71 -15.32
CA GLY A 143 -14.77 -9.23 -16.35
C GLY A 143 -15.25 -10.53 -16.99
N ILE A 144 -15.85 -11.42 -16.20
CA ILE A 144 -16.44 -12.68 -16.70
C ILE A 144 -17.68 -12.39 -17.54
N GLU A 145 -18.61 -11.55 -17.04
CA GLU A 145 -19.85 -11.18 -17.74
C GLU A 145 -19.56 -10.48 -19.09
N ARG A 146 -18.50 -9.69 -19.15
CA ARG A 146 -18.08 -8.99 -20.38
C ARG A 146 -17.14 -9.81 -21.27
N GLY A 147 -16.73 -11.00 -20.85
CA GLY A 147 -15.88 -11.90 -21.60
C GLY A 147 -14.38 -11.54 -21.62
N PHE A 148 -13.93 -10.63 -20.76
CA PHE A 148 -12.52 -10.27 -20.60
C PHE A 148 -11.74 -11.28 -19.77
N VAL A 149 -12.40 -11.94 -18.82
CA VAL A 149 -11.86 -12.96 -17.94
C VAL A 149 -12.45 -14.32 -18.31
N HIS A 150 -11.68 -15.39 -18.14
CA HIS A 150 -12.17 -16.75 -18.33
C HIS A 150 -13.33 -17.05 -17.37
N ASP A 151 -14.22 -17.95 -17.80
CA ASP A 151 -15.37 -18.40 -17.01
C ASP A 151 -14.87 -19.31 -15.85
N VAL A 152 -14.59 -18.68 -14.73
CA VAL A 152 -14.11 -19.29 -13.50
C VAL A 152 -14.86 -18.68 -12.31
N ASN A 153 -14.80 -19.31 -11.15
CA ASN A 153 -15.45 -18.76 -9.98
C ASN A 153 -14.79 -17.46 -9.51
N PRO A 154 -15.47 -16.29 -9.56
CA PRO A 154 -14.88 -15.01 -9.23
C PRO A 154 -14.48 -14.88 -7.74
N ALA A 155 -15.19 -15.58 -6.84
CA ALA A 155 -14.84 -15.58 -5.41
C ALA A 155 -13.54 -16.31 -5.16
N ILE A 156 -13.30 -17.44 -5.87
CA ILE A 156 -12.03 -18.16 -5.77
C ILE A 156 -10.89 -17.30 -6.33
N LEU A 157 -11.09 -16.61 -7.46
CA LEU A 157 -10.08 -15.71 -8.01
C LEU A 157 -9.70 -14.60 -7.03
N ALA A 158 -10.68 -13.88 -6.50
CA ALA A 158 -10.45 -12.81 -5.55
C ALA A 158 -9.72 -13.31 -4.30
N HIS A 159 -10.17 -14.46 -3.78
CA HIS A 159 -9.56 -15.09 -2.61
C HIS A 159 -8.11 -15.50 -2.87
N MET A 160 -7.81 -16.10 -4.02
CA MET A 160 -6.44 -16.48 -4.41
C MET A 160 -5.52 -15.26 -4.43
N VAL A 161 -5.95 -14.14 -5.04
CA VAL A 161 -5.15 -12.90 -5.07
C VAL A 161 -4.82 -12.43 -3.66
N VAL A 162 -5.84 -12.35 -2.79
CA VAL A 162 -5.68 -11.85 -1.44
C VAL A 162 -4.84 -12.78 -0.57
N VAL A 163 -5.08 -14.09 -0.62
CA VAL A 163 -4.31 -15.07 0.16
C VAL A 163 -2.85 -15.07 -0.26
N PHE A 164 -2.57 -15.04 -1.57
CA PHE A 164 -1.19 -15.01 -2.04
C PHE A 164 -0.50 -13.70 -1.69
N SER A 165 -1.18 -12.57 -1.85
CA SER A 165 -0.67 -11.26 -1.41
C SER A 165 -0.31 -11.27 0.09
N ARG A 166 -1.15 -11.88 0.91
CA ARG A 166 -0.89 -12.04 2.35
C ARG A 166 0.34 -12.90 2.65
N GLU A 167 0.55 -13.97 1.88
CA GLU A 167 1.74 -14.81 2.03
C GLU A 167 3.01 -14.06 1.59
N LEU A 168 2.95 -13.26 0.53
CA LEU A 168 4.06 -12.40 0.10
C LEU A 168 4.47 -11.37 1.18
N MET A 169 3.54 -10.95 2.03
CA MET A 169 3.85 -10.06 3.15
C MET A 169 4.55 -10.77 4.33
N ARG A 170 4.88 -12.07 4.20
CA ARG A 170 5.66 -12.81 5.20
C ARG A 170 7.15 -12.67 4.92
N PRO A 171 7.90 -12.08 5.84
CA PRO A 171 9.33 -11.86 5.66
C PRO A 171 10.12 -13.13 5.33
N GLU A 172 9.81 -14.22 6.02
CA GLU A 172 10.49 -15.50 5.85
C GLU A 172 10.26 -16.08 4.43
N TYR A 173 9.08 -15.81 3.86
CA TYR A 173 8.75 -16.26 2.51
C TYR A 173 9.53 -15.48 1.46
N LEU A 174 9.59 -14.15 1.58
CA LEU A 174 10.39 -13.30 0.67
C LEU A 174 11.88 -13.66 0.70
N GLN A 175 12.43 -13.92 1.90
CA GLN A 175 13.82 -14.38 2.03
C GLN A 175 14.05 -15.71 1.34
N SER A 176 13.12 -16.65 1.43
CA SER A 176 13.26 -17.96 0.78
C SER A 176 13.25 -17.87 -0.73
N LEU A 177 12.66 -16.81 -1.30
CA LEU A 177 12.60 -16.54 -2.74
C LEU A 177 13.78 -15.69 -3.23
N ASP A 178 14.56 -15.09 -2.33
CA ASP A 178 15.58 -14.08 -2.64
C ASP A 178 15.01 -12.92 -3.48
N MET A 179 13.83 -12.43 -3.09
CA MET A 179 13.07 -11.41 -3.81
C MET A 179 12.65 -10.27 -2.90
N THR A 180 12.55 -9.09 -3.45
CA THR A 180 11.84 -7.98 -2.82
C THR A 180 10.33 -8.19 -2.88
N LEU A 181 9.58 -7.49 -2.01
CA LEU A 181 8.12 -7.54 -2.03
C LEU A 181 7.55 -7.10 -3.39
N ALA A 182 8.11 -6.04 -3.99
CA ALA A 182 7.67 -5.53 -5.28
C ALA A 182 7.92 -6.53 -6.42
N GLU A 183 9.08 -7.19 -6.45
CA GLU A 183 9.39 -8.23 -7.43
C GLU A 183 8.43 -9.43 -7.29
N ALA A 184 8.22 -9.92 -6.08
CA ALA A 184 7.34 -11.05 -5.83
C ALA A 184 5.87 -10.74 -6.21
N PHE A 185 5.39 -9.54 -5.92
CA PHE A 185 4.08 -9.06 -6.38
C PHE A 185 4.01 -8.96 -7.91
N GLY A 186 5.08 -8.46 -8.56
CA GLY A 186 5.18 -8.39 -10.01
C GLY A 186 5.04 -9.76 -10.67
N GLU A 187 5.76 -10.76 -10.19
CA GLU A 187 5.66 -12.12 -10.70
C GLU A 187 4.27 -12.75 -10.44
N MET A 188 3.70 -12.55 -9.25
CA MET A 188 2.34 -12.97 -8.96
C MET A 188 1.35 -12.40 -9.98
N PHE A 189 1.45 -11.11 -10.27
CA PHE A 189 0.56 -10.43 -11.20
C PHE A 189 0.69 -10.97 -12.63
N LYS A 190 1.93 -11.16 -13.11
CA LYS A 190 2.19 -11.76 -14.43
C LYS A 190 1.52 -13.14 -14.57
N ILE A 191 1.64 -13.98 -13.56
CA ILE A 191 1.01 -15.31 -13.53
C ILE A 191 -0.52 -15.17 -13.59
N GLN A 192 -1.09 -14.30 -12.77
CA GLN A 192 -2.53 -14.09 -12.72
C GLN A 192 -3.09 -13.60 -14.06
N VAL A 193 -2.50 -12.55 -14.63
CA VAL A 193 -2.94 -12.01 -15.92
C VAL A 193 -2.91 -13.07 -17.01
N ARG A 194 -1.80 -13.81 -17.13
CA ARG A 194 -1.68 -14.91 -18.10
C ARG A 194 -2.74 -16.00 -17.93
N SER A 195 -3.15 -16.25 -16.69
CA SER A 195 -4.09 -17.35 -16.37
C SER A 195 -5.55 -16.97 -16.50
N ILE A 196 -5.89 -15.68 -16.30
CA ILE A 196 -7.29 -15.27 -16.18
C ILE A 196 -7.78 -14.35 -17.28
N VAL A 197 -6.89 -13.59 -17.97
CA VAL A 197 -7.29 -12.68 -19.03
C VAL A 197 -7.38 -13.40 -20.36
N ARG A 198 -8.51 -13.21 -21.08
CA ARG A 198 -8.75 -13.87 -22.39
C ARG A 198 -8.04 -13.19 -23.55
N ASN A 199 -7.64 -11.93 -23.40
CA ASN A 199 -7.08 -11.16 -24.49
C ASN A 199 -5.64 -11.61 -24.80
N PRO A 200 -5.35 -12.21 -25.99
CA PRO A 200 -4.01 -12.66 -26.34
C PRO A 200 -3.03 -11.50 -26.56
N ASP A 201 -3.54 -10.29 -26.84
CA ASP A 201 -2.68 -9.08 -26.99
C ASP A 201 -2.21 -8.55 -25.64
N PHE A 202 -2.68 -9.15 -24.56
CA PHE A 202 -2.29 -8.85 -23.20
C PHE A 202 -1.10 -9.70 -22.79
N SER A 203 0.02 -9.57 -23.52
CA SER A 203 1.26 -10.27 -23.19
C SER A 203 1.97 -9.59 -22.00
N PRO A 204 2.77 -10.30 -21.23
CA PRO A 204 3.54 -9.72 -20.13
C PRO A 204 4.52 -8.64 -20.60
N GLU A 205 5.06 -8.77 -21.81
CA GLU A 205 5.97 -7.80 -22.40
C GLU A 205 5.21 -6.50 -22.74
N ALA A 206 4.03 -6.62 -23.34
CA ALA A 206 3.11 -5.49 -23.55
C ALA A 206 2.63 -4.88 -22.23
N LEU A 207 2.55 -5.66 -21.14
CA LEU A 207 2.23 -5.21 -19.80
C LEU A 207 3.33 -4.33 -19.20
N GLU A 208 4.58 -4.75 -19.29
CA GLU A 208 5.72 -3.99 -18.76
C GLU A 208 5.88 -2.65 -19.47
N GLU A 209 5.74 -2.64 -20.80
CA GLU A 209 5.78 -1.43 -21.61
C GLU A 209 4.63 -0.47 -21.26
N ARG A 210 3.40 -1.00 -21.15
CA ARG A 210 2.23 -0.20 -20.75
C ARG A 210 2.32 0.30 -19.32
N MET A 211 2.71 -0.53 -18.37
CA MET A 211 2.92 -0.10 -16.99
C MET A 211 3.94 1.05 -16.94
N SER A 212 5.05 0.92 -17.65
CA SER A 212 6.07 1.98 -17.70
C SER A 212 5.52 3.28 -18.30
N SER A 213 4.66 3.21 -19.32
CA SER A 213 4.03 4.39 -19.92
C SER A 213 2.97 5.04 -19.03
N MET A 214 2.28 4.27 -18.18
CA MET A 214 1.23 4.75 -17.26
C MET A 214 1.78 5.29 -15.93
N LEU A 215 3.01 4.93 -15.57
CA LEU A 215 3.63 5.36 -14.30
C LEU A 215 3.60 6.87 -14.05
N PRO A 216 3.82 7.77 -15.03
CA PRO A 216 3.72 9.22 -14.83
C PRO A 216 2.31 9.67 -14.45
N GLU A 217 1.28 9.09 -15.07
CA GLU A 217 -0.13 9.40 -14.81
C GLU A 217 -0.58 8.91 -13.44
N ILE A 218 -0.17 7.70 -13.07
CA ILE A 218 -0.40 7.11 -11.74
C ILE A 218 0.22 8.01 -10.66
N LYS A 219 1.48 8.42 -10.85
CA LYS A 219 2.14 9.36 -9.94
C LYS A 219 1.40 10.69 -9.81
N ALA A 220 0.97 11.24 -10.93
CA ALA A 220 0.24 12.51 -10.95
C ALA A 220 -1.12 12.42 -10.25
N HIS A 221 -1.77 11.27 -10.26
CA HIS A 221 -3.02 11.02 -9.54
C HIS A 221 -2.79 10.88 -8.04
N LEU A 222 -1.83 10.05 -7.63
CA LEU A 222 -1.50 9.80 -6.22
C LEU A 222 -0.93 11.03 -5.48
N LEU A 223 -0.43 12.03 -6.20
CA LEU A 223 0.08 13.29 -5.63
C LEU A 223 -0.99 14.40 -5.53
N LYS A 224 -2.20 14.18 -6.04
CA LYS A 224 -3.29 15.17 -6.02
C LYS A 224 -4.25 15.01 -4.84
N GLU A 225 -4.18 13.90 -4.11
CA GLU A 225 -4.91 13.64 -2.86
C GLU A 225 -4.02 13.92 -1.63
#